data_d50ae1beba0c126fff608e7ab39b0463
#
_entry.id   d50ae1beba0c126fff608e7ab39b0463
#
_cell.length_a   1.000
_cell.length_b   1.000
_cell.length_c   1.000
_cell.angle_alpha   90.00
_cell.angle_beta   90.00
_cell.angle_gamma   90.00
#
_symmetry.space_group_name_H-M   'P 1'
#
loop_
_entity.id
_entity.type
_entity.pdbx_description
1 polymer ?
#
loop_
_entity_poly.entity_id
_entity_poly.type
_entity_poly.pdbx_seq_one_letter_code
_entity_poly.pdbx_strand_id
1 'polypeptide(L)'
;MESQVERKLRTVCKTAKMYEDVAEKSMKAMTHIYSHNRRVIINKHMSELKFVEHTEELARNFSLLLKKSSRLSKQLEELNHKVKEQLDEMYQTEVDIDMTLRACQGSCHVVVPFSVSHHSYEMLQADMEQMAFHQKRKAAIPPQDLPHVKLQPVDVGQVSSGEYKSIPTVQRELLTQFEDIGQNQILLEQLLEESTAVDVDTPSELE
;
A
#
# COMPACT_ATOMS: atom_id res chain seq x y z
N MET A 1 62.11 39.53 45.29
CA MET A 1 61.05 40.27 44.53
C MET A 1 60.81 39.56 43.19
N GLU A 2 59.65 39.02 42.98
CA GLU A 2 59.28 38.40 41.72
C GLU A 2 59.18 39.51 40.64
N SER A 3 59.86 39.33 39.53
CA SER A 3 59.89 40.36 38.50
C SER A 3 58.49 40.54 37.88
N GLN A 4 58.19 41.75 37.46
CA GLN A 4 56.87 42.04 36.80
C GLN A 4 56.66 41.14 35.55
N VAL A 5 57.72 40.72 34.92
CA VAL A 5 57.75 39.84 33.77
C VAL A 5 57.31 38.42 34.17
N GLU A 6 57.83 37.88 35.28
CA GLU A 6 57.47 36.55 35.78
C GLU A 6 55.98 36.45 36.15
N ARG A 7 55.37 37.48 36.72
CA ARG A 7 53.96 37.56 37.04
C ARG A 7 53.11 37.54 35.75
N LYS A 8 53.49 38.35 34.74
CA LYS A 8 52.85 38.36 33.46
C LYS A 8 52.93 36.99 32.75
N LEU A 9 54.11 36.35 32.79
CA LEU A 9 54.35 35.05 32.21
C LEU A 9 53.47 33.97 32.86
N ARG A 10 53.39 33.94 34.19
CA ARG A 10 52.53 33.02 34.93
C ARG A 10 51.03 33.23 34.58
N THR A 11 50.60 34.48 34.43
CA THR A 11 49.24 34.78 34.05
C THR A 11 48.94 34.27 32.64
N VAL A 12 49.82 34.51 31.67
CA VAL A 12 49.67 33.99 30.29
C VAL A 12 49.66 32.48 30.27
N CYS A 13 50.56 31.80 30.98
CA CYS A 13 50.57 30.35 31.05
C CYS A 13 49.28 29.78 31.68
N LYS A 14 48.78 30.40 32.74
CA LYS A 14 47.52 30.00 33.36
C LYS A 14 46.33 30.19 32.42
N THR A 15 46.30 31.32 31.70
CA THR A 15 45.24 31.60 30.72
C THR A 15 45.29 30.64 29.55
N ALA A 16 46.52 30.36 29.02
CA ALA A 16 46.70 29.38 27.93
C ALA A 16 46.21 27.99 28.32
N LYS A 17 46.56 27.51 29.52
CA LYS A 17 46.07 26.21 30.00
C LYS A 17 44.56 26.17 30.17
N MET A 18 43.97 27.27 30.62
CA MET A 18 42.48 27.37 30.71
C MET A 18 41.82 27.30 29.35
N TYR A 19 42.38 27.93 28.32
CA TYR A 19 41.87 27.82 26.95
C TYR A 19 42.07 26.42 26.36
N GLU A 20 43.16 25.77 26.65
CA GLU A 20 43.43 24.38 26.25
C GLU A 20 42.38 23.43 26.83
N ASP A 21 42.08 23.52 28.12
CA ASP A 21 41.08 22.73 28.81
C ASP A 21 39.65 22.97 28.23
N VAL A 22 39.32 24.21 27.88
CA VAL A 22 38.07 24.57 27.26
C VAL A 22 37.97 24.02 25.85
N ALA A 23 39.04 24.13 25.07
CA ALA A 23 39.13 23.60 23.71
C ALA A 23 38.94 22.07 23.68
N GLU A 24 39.63 21.35 24.61
CA GLU A 24 39.51 19.90 24.74
C GLU A 24 38.07 19.47 25.08
N LYS A 25 37.43 20.15 26.03
CA LYS A 25 36.02 19.88 26.40
C LYS A 25 35.06 20.14 25.22
N SER A 26 35.30 21.25 24.50
CA SER A 26 34.50 21.60 23.31
C SER A 26 34.67 20.55 22.23
N MET A 27 35.86 20.10 21.95
CA MET A 27 36.15 19.05 20.97
C MET A 27 35.45 17.72 21.32
N LYS A 28 35.52 17.30 22.60
CA LYS A 28 34.82 16.09 23.07
C LYS A 28 33.31 16.21 22.89
N ALA A 29 32.73 17.36 23.24
CA ALA A 29 31.31 17.62 23.07
C ALA A 29 30.91 17.58 21.59
N MET A 30 31.66 18.22 20.72
CA MET A 30 31.42 18.22 19.26
C MET A 30 31.49 16.81 18.66
N THR A 31 32.49 16.02 19.04
CA THR A 31 32.64 14.62 18.60
C THR A 31 31.45 13.77 19.04
N HIS A 32 30.98 13.96 20.26
CA HIS A 32 29.81 13.25 20.77
C HIS A 32 28.54 13.62 19.99
N ILE A 33 28.28 14.91 19.76
CA ILE A 33 27.15 15.41 19.01
C ILE A 33 27.17 14.88 17.57
N TYR A 34 28.34 14.96 16.92
CA TYR A 34 28.54 14.45 15.56
C TYR A 34 28.21 12.95 15.48
N SER A 35 28.79 12.15 16.36
CA SER A 35 28.57 10.69 16.38
C SER A 35 27.12 10.33 16.66
N HIS A 36 26.47 11.08 17.55
CA HIS A 36 25.05 10.88 17.86
C HIS A 36 24.16 11.20 16.65
N ASN A 37 24.33 12.37 16.04
CA ASN A 37 23.53 12.81 14.88
C ASN A 37 23.75 11.88 13.69
N ARG A 38 25.01 11.48 13.43
CA ARG A 38 25.29 10.51 12.36
C ARG A 38 24.53 9.20 12.56
N ARG A 39 24.51 8.67 13.78
CA ARG A 39 23.76 7.44 14.10
C ARG A 39 22.26 7.60 13.87
N VAL A 40 21.69 8.73 14.29
CA VAL A 40 20.25 9.02 14.09
C VAL A 40 19.91 9.08 12.61
N ILE A 41 20.74 9.76 11.80
CA ILE A 41 20.51 9.91 10.35
C ILE A 41 20.65 8.57 9.63
N ILE A 42 21.67 7.76 9.97
CA ILE A 42 21.82 6.41 9.41
C ILE A 42 20.59 5.54 9.75
N ASN A 43 20.15 5.55 10.99
CA ASN A 43 18.97 4.78 11.41
C ASN A 43 17.71 5.22 10.68
N LYS A 44 17.53 6.53 10.48
CA LYS A 44 16.42 7.08 9.71
C LYS A 44 16.48 6.59 8.25
N HIS A 45 17.61 6.71 7.60
CA HIS A 45 17.80 6.26 6.22
C HIS A 45 17.55 4.75 6.07
N MET A 46 18.07 3.92 6.97
CA MET A 46 17.79 2.48 6.97
C MET A 46 16.31 2.17 7.20
N SER A 47 15.61 2.95 8.02
CA SER A 47 14.17 2.81 8.22
C SER A 47 13.37 3.18 6.97
N GLU A 48 13.77 4.22 6.26
CA GLU A 48 13.16 4.65 5.00
C GLU A 48 13.31 3.57 3.91
N LEU A 49 14.50 2.98 3.77
CA LEU A 49 14.74 1.88 2.83
C LEU A 49 13.87 0.65 3.14
N LYS A 50 13.81 0.24 4.40
CA LYS A 50 12.94 -0.88 4.82
C LYS A 50 11.47 -0.59 4.58
N PHE A 51 11.04 0.63 4.81
CA PHE A 51 9.65 1.04 4.55
C PHE A 51 9.30 0.87 3.07
N VAL A 52 10.16 1.32 2.17
CA VAL A 52 9.93 1.16 0.72
C VAL A 52 9.93 -0.32 0.32
N GLU A 53 10.87 -1.12 0.80
CA GLU A 53 10.92 -2.55 0.54
C GLU A 53 9.62 -3.26 0.97
N HIS A 54 9.15 -2.99 2.19
CA HIS A 54 7.91 -3.56 2.70
C HIS A 54 6.66 -3.09 1.93
N THR A 55 6.62 -1.82 1.51
CA THR A 55 5.50 -1.31 0.72
C THR A 55 5.45 -1.91 -0.68
N GLU A 56 6.59 -2.12 -1.33
CA GLU A 56 6.65 -2.81 -2.61
C GLU A 56 6.23 -4.29 -2.50
N GLU A 57 6.67 -4.98 -1.45
CA GLU A 57 6.26 -6.35 -1.18
C GLU A 57 4.75 -6.43 -0.94
N LEU A 58 4.20 -5.51 -0.13
CA LEU A 58 2.77 -5.43 0.14
C LEU A 58 1.97 -5.17 -1.14
N ALA A 59 2.41 -4.25 -2.00
CA ALA A 59 1.77 -3.95 -3.27
C ALA A 59 1.76 -5.16 -4.21
N ARG A 60 2.87 -5.91 -4.29
CA ARG A 60 2.95 -7.16 -5.06
C ARG A 60 1.99 -8.22 -4.53
N ASN A 61 1.97 -8.43 -3.22
CA ASN A 61 1.09 -9.40 -2.58
C ASN A 61 -0.38 -9.04 -2.76
N PHE A 62 -0.71 -7.77 -2.66
CA PHE A 62 -2.07 -7.26 -2.89
C PHE A 62 -2.52 -7.49 -4.34
N SER A 63 -1.67 -7.17 -5.33
CA SER A 63 -1.97 -7.43 -6.74
C SER A 63 -2.18 -8.92 -7.03
N LEU A 64 -1.40 -9.80 -6.40
CA LEU A 64 -1.60 -11.25 -6.51
C LEU A 64 -2.93 -11.70 -5.89
N LEU A 65 -3.30 -11.15 -4.74
CA LEU A 65 -4.59 -11.43 -4.08
C LEU A 65 -5.76 -10.96 -4.91
N LEU A 66 -5.68 -9.76 -5.52
CA LEU A 66 -6.71 -9.26 -6.44
C LEU A 66 -6.90 -10.17 -7.64
N LYS A 67 -5.80 -10.61 -8.28
CA LYS A 67 -5.86 -11.57 -9.41
C LYS A 67 -6.50 -12.90 -8.98
N LYS A 68 -6.12 -13.44 -7.82
CA LYS A 68 -6.73 -14.67 -7.28
C LYS A 68 -8.22 -14.47 -6.97
N SER A 69 -8.58 -13.36 -6.35
CA SER A 69 -9.98 -13.03 -6.02
C SER A 69 -10.83 -12.92 -7.28
N SER A 70 -10.36 -12.21 -8.31
CA SER A 70 -11.05 -12.09 -9.59
C SER A 70 -11.24 -13.44 -10.28
N ARG A 71 -10.20 -14.30 -10.27
CA ARG A 71 -10.30 -15.65 -10.82
C ARG A 71 -11.33 -16.49 -10.07
N LEU A 72 -11.31 -16.48 -8.73
CA LEU A 72 -12.27 -17.21 -7.91
C LEU A 72 -13.69 -16.71 -8.12
N SER A 73 -13.88 -15.39 -8.27
CA SER A 73 -15.19 -14.81 -8.57
C SER A 73 -15.76 -15.32 -9.89
N LYS A 74 -14.94 -15.39 -10.96
CA LYS A 74 -15.36 -15.96 -12.25
C LYS A 74 -15.69 -17.47 -12.14
N GLN A 75 -14.89 -18.24 -11.42
CA GLN A 75 -15.16 -19.67 -11.21
C GLN A 75 -16.46 -19.89 -10.43
N LEU A 76 -16.73 -19.04 -9.44
CA LEU A 76 -17.96 -19.10 -8.67
C LEU A 76 -19.18 -18.76 -9.53
N GLU A 77 -19.08 -17.77 -10.42
CA GLU A 77 -20.13 -17.39 -11.37
C GLU A 77 -20.43 -18.54 -12.33
N GLU A 78 -19.40 -19.16 -12.91
CA GLU A 78 -19.54 -20.32 -13.79
C GLU A 78 -20.18 -21.52 -13.06
N LEU A 79 -19.75 -21.80 -11.82
CA LEU A 79 -20.34 -22.87 -11.02
C LEU A 79 -21.80 -22.60 -10.71
N ASN A 80 -22.13 -21.37 -10.33
CA ASN A 80 -23.51 -20.97 -10.04
C ASN A 80 -24.42 -21.14 -11.27
N HIS A 81 -23.90 -20.81 -12.46
CA HIS A 81 -24.64 -21.04 -13.72
C HIS A 81 -24.89 -22.53 -13.96
N LYS A 82 -23.89 -23.39 -13.82
CA LYS A 82 -24.03 -24.84 -13.98
C LYS A 82 -25.02 -25.46 -12.98
N VAL A 83 -24.97 -25.01 -11.72
CA VAL A 83 -25.91 -25.48 -10.70
C VAL A 83 -27.36 -25.08 -11.06
N LYS A 84 -27.54 -23.86 -11.59
CA LYS A 84 -28.84 -23.42 -12.04
C LYS A 84 -29.40 -24.28 -13.20
N GLU A 85 -28.57 -24.54 -14.22
CA GLU A 85 -28.94 -25.42 -15.33
C GLU A 85 -29.34 -26.82 -14.83
N GLN A 86 -28.55 -27.43 -13.94
CA GLN A 86 -28.84 -28.73 -13.37
C GLN A 86 -30.14 -28.72 -12.53
N LEU A 87 -30.42 -27.64 -11.82
CA LEU A 87 -31.63 -27.48 -11.04
C LEU A 87 -32.87 -27.44 -11.97
N ASP A 88 -32.79 -26.70 -13.07
CA ASP A 88 -33.84 -26.59 -14.04
C ASP A 88 -34.10 -27.95 -14.75
N GLU A 89 -33.05 -28.66 -15.15
CA GLU A 89 -33.13 -30.00 -15.73
C GLU A 89 -33.78 -31.02 -14.76
N MET A 90 -33.38 -30.99 -13.49
CA MET A 90 -33.91 -31.88 -12.45
C MET A 90 -35.39 -31.58 -12.21
N TYR A 91 -35.76 -30.30 -12.12
CA TYR A 91 -37.17 -29.91 -11.98
C TYR A 91 -38.01 -30.37 -13.15
N GLN A 92 -37.57 -30.19 -14.42
CA GLN A 92 -38.27 -30.66 -15.61
C GLN A 92 -38.45 -32.19 -15.57
N THR A 93 -37.40 -32.93 -15.23
CA THR A 93 -37.41 -34.39 -15.11
C THR A 93 -38.44 -34.86 -14.08
N GLU A 94 -38.48 -34.21 -12.92
CA GLU A 94 -39.47 -34.55 -11.87
C GLU A 94 -40.91 -34.26 -12.30
N VAL A 95 -41.12 -33.13 -13.00
CA VAL A 95 -42.44 -32.79 -13.55
C VAL A 95 -42.88 -33.81 -14.62
N ASP A 96 -41.98 -34.24 -15.50
CA ASP A 96 -42.24 -35.23 -16.53
C ASP A 96 -42.61 -36.61 -15.92
N ILE A 97 -41.91 -37.01 -14.87
CA ILE A 97 -42.23 -38.22 -14.10
C ILE A 97 -43.60 -38.12 -13.46
N ASP A 98 -43.95 -37.00 -12.81
CA ASP A 98 -45.24 -36.79 -12.20
C ASP A 98 -46.37 -36.85 -13.23
N MET A 99 -46.18 -36.17 -14.40
CA MET A 99 -47.15 -36.22 -15.51
C MET A 99 -47.33 -37.64 -16.07
N THR A 100 -46.20 -38.36 -16.26
CA THR A 100 -46.24 -39.75 -16.77
C THR A 100 -46.97 -40.68 -15.82
N LEU A 101 -46.70 -40.54 -14.51
CA LEU A 101 -47.38 -41.34 -13.47
C LEU A 101 -48.87 -41.05 -13.40
N ARG A 102 -49.31 -39.80 -13.57
CA ARG A 102 -50.74 -39.42 -13.59
C ARG A 102 -51.44 -39.88 -14.85
N ALA A 103 -50.76 -39.88 -15.98
CA ALA A 103 -51.30 -40.33 -17.26
C ALA A 103 -51.36 -41.85 -17.39
N CYS A 104 -50.72 -42.60 -16.51
CA CYS A 104 -50.66 -44.06 -16.56
C CYS A 104 -52.01 -44.70 -16.25
N GLN A 105 -52.49 -45.58 -17.15
CA GLN A 105 -53.72 -46.37 -16.99
C GLN A 105 -53.41 -47.85 -16.90
N GLY A 106 -54.08 -48.58 -16.04
CA GLY A 106 -53.93 -50.02 -15.91
C GLY A 106 -53.01 -50.45 -14.74
N SER A 107 -52.12 -51.44 -14.94
CA SER A 107 -51.29 -52.02 -13.91
C SER A 107 -50.18 -51.09 -13.32
N CYS A 108 -49.88 -50.02 -14.02
CA CYS A 108 -48.96 -48.98 -13.52
C CYS A 108 -49.64 -47.97 -12.58
N HIS A 109 -50.97 -48.07 -12.39
CA HIS A 109 -51.73 -47.22 -11.47
C HIS A 109 -51.54 -47.62 -10.00
N VAL A 110 -50.49 -48.36 -9.68
CA VAL A 110 -50.08 -48.59 -8.29
C VAL A 110 -49.61 -47.25 -7.72
N VAL A 111 -50.33 -46.75 -6.73
CA VAL A 111 -50.10 -45.45 -6.08
C VAL A 111 -48.66 -45.37 -5.54
N VAL A 112 -47.77 -44.86 -6.36
CA VAL A 112 -46.47 -44.36 -5.85
C VAL A 112 -46.76 -42.93 -5.41
N PRO A 113 -46.61 -42.61 -4.12
CA PRO A 113 -46.80 -41.22 -3.64
C PRO A 113 -45.62 -40.37 -4.06
N PHE A 114 -45.58 -40.03 -5.33
CA PHE A 114 -44.60 -39.09 -5.88
C PHE A 114 -45.31 -37.75 -6.14
N SER A 115 -44.74 -36.69 -5.62
CA SER A 115 -45.19 -35.33 -5.90
C SER A 115 -43.99 -34.42 -5.96
N VAL A 116 -43.96 -33.58 -6.96
CA VAL A 116 -42.90 -32.56 -7.10
C VAL A 116 -43.03 -31.50 -6.01
N SER A 117 -41.97 -31.22 -5.31
CA SER A 117 -41.96 -30.16 -4.30
C SER A 117 -41.61 -28.81 -4.93
N HIS A 118 -42.58 -28.18 -5.57
CA HIS A 118 -42.39 -26.85 -6.21
C HIS A 118 -41.79 -25.82 -5.25
N HIS A 119 -42.22 -25.81 -4.01
CA HIS A 119 -41.74 -24.86 -3.00
C HIS A 119 -40.26 -25.02 -2.70
N SER A 120 -39.73 -26.23 -2.70
CA SER A 120 -38.30 -26.48 -2.48
C SER A 120 -37.44 -25.91 -3.62
N TYR A 121 -37.92 -26.04 -4.85
CA TYR A 121 -37.25 -25.47 -6.03
C TYR A 121 -37.26 -23.94 -6.02
N GLU A 122 -38.42 -23.33 -5.68
CA GLU A 122 -38.53 -21.87 -5.52
C GLU A 122 -37.55 -21.34 -4.45
N MET A 123 -37.44 -22.02 -3.32
CA MET A 123 -36.49 -21.65 -2.27
C MET A 123 -35.03 -21.73 -2.75
N LEU A 124 -34.65 -22.83 -3.40
CA LEU A 124 -33.29 -22.99 -3.94
C LEU A 124 -32.98 -21.93 -5.00
N GLN A 125 -33.93 -21.61 -5.87
CA GLN A 125 -33.76 -20.56 -6.86
C GLN A 125 -33.58 -19.18 -6.22
N ALA A 126 -34.35 -18.86 -5.19
CA ALA A 126 -34.24 -17.60 -4.45
C ALA A 126 -32.88 -17.49 -3.75
N ASP A 127 -32.38 -18.56 -3.14
CA ASP A 127 -31.07 -18.60 -2.51
C ASP A 127 -29.93 -18.37 -3.52
N MET A 128 -30.04 -18.97 -4.71
CA MET A 128 -29.06 -18.77 -5.78
C MET A 128 -29.07 -17.35 -6.32
N GLU A 129 -30.24 -16.74 -6.48
CA GLU A 129 -30.39 -15.34 -6.90
C GLU A 129 -29.78 -14.40 -5.85
N GLN A 130 -29.98 -14.68 -4.56
CA GLN A 130 -29.37 -13.92 -3.47
C GLN A 130 -27.83 -14.01 -3.49
N MET A 131 -27.29 -15.21 -3.70
CA MET A 131 -25.84 -15.38 -3.85
C MET A 131 -25.29 -14.61 -5.06
N ALA A 132 -25.95 -14.69 -6.20
CA ALA A 132 -25.56 -13.96 -7.41
C ALA A 132 -25.59 -12.43 -7.20
N PHE A 133 -26.61 -11.92 -6.49
CA PHE A 133 -26.71 -10.51 -6.13
C PHE A 133 -25.53 -10.06 -5.24
N HIS A 134 -25.21 -10.84 -4.20
CA HIS A 134 -24.07 -10.54 -3.33
C HIS A 134 -22.73 -10.55 -4.08
N GLN A 135 -22.57 -11.46 -5.04
CA GLN A 135 -21.38 -11.54 -5.87
C GLN A 135 -21.22 -10.32 -6.78
N LYS A 136 -22.30 -9.92 -7.47
CA LYS A 136 -22.33 -8.71 -8.32
C LYS A 136 -22.00 -7.46 -7.51
N ARG A 137 -22.53 -7.34 -6.30
CA ARG A 137 -22.23 -6.19 -5.41
C ARG A 137 -20.77 -6.12 -5.00
N LYS A 138 -20.10 -7.26 -4.74
CA LYS A 138 -18.67 -7.31 -4.45
C LYS A 138 -17.82 -6.97 -5.67
N ALA A 139 -18.22 -7.40 -6.86
CA ALA A 139 -17.51 -7.12 -8.11
C ALA A 139 -17.63 -5.65 -8.55
N ALA A 140 -18.66 -4.93 -8.10
CA ALA A 140 -18.88 -3.52 -8.44
C ALA A 140 -17.95 -2.54 -7.71
N ILE A 141 -17.17 -3.01 -6.72
CA ILE A 141 -16.17 -2.16 -6.04
C ILE A 141 -14.89 -2.22 -6.89
N PRO A 142 -14.49 -1.12 -7.54
CA PRO A 142 -13.26 -1.12 -8.32
C PRO A 142 -12.08 -1.44 -7.40
N PRO A 143 -11.12 -2.28 -7.84
CA PRO A 143 -9.92 -2.51 -7.09
C PRO A 143 -9.16 -1.17 -6.93
N GLN A 144 -9.02 -0.70 -5.70
CA GLN A 144 -8.15 0.44 -5.44
C GLN A 144 -6.70 -0.03 -5.61
N ASP A 145 -6.01 0.52 -6.59
CA ASP A 145 -4.58 0.32 -6.71
C ASP A 145 -3.86 0.99 -5.54
N LEU A 146 -2.94 0.26 -4.92
CA LEU A 146 -2.11 0.82 -3.87
C LEU A 146 -1.12 1.80 -4.49
N PRO A 147 -0.96 3.00 -3.88
CA PRO A 147 0.01 3.96 -4.37
C PRO A 147 1.42 3.37 -4.32
N HIS A 148 2.19 3.57 -5.40
CA HIS A 148 3.59 3.19 -5.43
C HIS A 148 4.42 4.17 -4.61
N VAL A 149 5.28 3.62 -3.74
CA VAL A 149 6.21 4.39 -2.92
C VAL A 149 7.58 4.34 -3.57
N LYS A 150 8.13 5.51 -3.90
CA LYS A 150 9.48 5.64 -4.46
C LYS A 150 10.35 6.52 -3.58
N LEU A 151 11.63 6.16 -3.49
CA LEU A 151 12.66 7.03 -2.93
C LEU A 151 13.26 7.88 -4.05
N GLN A 152 13.16 9.18 -3.92
CA GLN A 152 13.84 10.11 -4.81
C GLN A 152 15.00 10.77 -4.07
N PRO A 153 16.22 10.70 -4.61
CA PRO A 153 17.34 11.43 -4.03
C PRO A 153 17.05 12.94 -4.09
N VAL A 154 17.23 13.61 -2.96
CA VAL A 154 17.13 15.06 -2.89
C VAL A 154 18.50 15.60 -3.28
N ASP A 155 18.56 16.35 -4.38
CA ASP A 155 19.75 17.12 -4.72
C ASP A 155 19.84 18.30 -3.73
N VAL A 156 20.70 18.13 -2.73
CA VAL A 156 21.05 19.21 -1.82
C VAL A 156 22.01 20.08 -2.60
N GLY A 157 21.46 21.02 -3.36
CA GLY A 157 22.22 21.94 -4.21
C GLY A 157 23.43 22.47 -3.46
N GLN A 158 24.58 22.54 -4.15
CA GLN A 158 25.83 23.08 -3.59
C GLN A 158 25.54 24.44 -2.98
N VAL A 159 25.67 24.52 -1.66
CA VAL A 159 25.53 25.77 -0.93
C VAL A 159 26.58 26.74 -1.50
N SER A 160 26.10 27.78 -2.16
CA SER A 160 26.99 28.78 -2.75
C SER A 160 27.93 29.30 -1.67
N SER A 161 29.23 29.09 -1.86
CA SER A 161 30.30 29.37 -0.90
C SER A 161 30.62 30.88 -0.76
N GLY A 162 29.63 31.75 -0.95
CA GLY A 162 29.86 33.18 -1.03
C GLY A 162 29.39 34.03 0.15
N GLU A 163 28.54 33.51 1.01
CA GLU A 163 28.04 34.28 2.13
C GLU A 163 28.68 33.91 3.46
N TYR A 164 29.00 34.94 4.23
CA TYR A 164 29.54 34.80 5.58
C TYR A 164 28.51 34.11 6.49
N LYS A 165 28.64 32.80 6.63
CA LYS A 165 27.72 32.04 7.48
C LYS A 165 28.11 32.22 8.94
N SER A 166 27.16 32.49 9.78
CA SER A 166 27.37 32.50 11.22
C SER A 166 27.79 31.11 11.73
N ILE A 167 28.63 31.04 12.76
CA ILE A 167 29.08 29.78 13.38
C ILE A 167 27.89 28.84 13.70
N PRO A 168 26.72 29.32 14.26
CA PRO A 168 25.57 28.49 14.48
C PRO A 168 24.97 27.90 13.21
N THR A 169 25.00 28.63 12.09
CA THR A 169 24.49 28.14 10.80
C THR A 169 25.38 27.04 10.24
N VAL A 170 26.70 27.23 10.28
CA VAL A 170 27.69 26.22 9.85
C VAL A 170 27.60 24.97 10.72
N GLN A 171 27.47 25.12 12.03
CA GLN A 171 27.30 23.99 12.93
C GLN A 171 26.02 23.20 12.63
N ARG A 172 24.93 23.88 12.34
CA ARG A 172 23.65 23.25 11.99
C ARG A 172 23.75 22.46 10.70
N GLU A 173 24.37 23.00 9.67
CA GLU A 173 24.57 22.35 8.38
C GLU A 173 25.50 21.15 8.48
N LEU A 174 26.67 21.31 9.09
CA LEU A 174 27.64 20.22 9.29
C LEU A 174 27.13 19.08 10.17
N LEU A 175 26.19 19.35 11.08
CA LEU A 175 25.63 18.34 11.97
C LEU A 175 24.43 17.61 11.37
N THR A 176 23.85 18.08 10.27
CA THR A 176 22.67 17.51 9.62
C THR A 176 22.94 16.94 8.25
N GLN A 177 24.02 17.33 7.59
CA GLN A 177 24.40 16.86 6.26
C GLN A 177 25.69 16.04 6.34
N PHE A 178 25.62 14.80 5.87
CA PHE A 178 26.77 13.90 5.74
C PHE A 178 26.92 13.56 4.26
N GLU A 179 28.08 13.84 3.70
CA GLU A 179 28.38 13.63 2.27
C GLU A 179 28.24 12.18 1.83
N ASP A 180 28.45 11.24 2.75
CA ASP A 180 28.38 9.79 2.51
C ASP A 180 26.98 9.20 2.73
N ILE A 181 26.00 10.01 3.14
CA ILE A 181 24.63 9.58 3.38
C ILE A 181 23.69 10.39 2.48
N GLY A 182 23.17 9.75 1.42
CA GLY A 182 22.19 10.34 0.56
C GLY A 182 20.91 10.73 1.32
N GLN A 183 20.40 11.92 1.08
CA GLN A 183 19.09 12.32 1.56
C GLN A 183 18.06 11.91 0.53
N ASN A 184 17.01 11.21 0.97
CA ASN A 184 15.94 10.76 0.10
C ASN A 184 14.62 11.37 0.56
N GLN A 185 13.76 11.64 -0.41
CA GLN A 185 12.37 12.01 -0.21
C GLN A 185 11.49 10.83 -0.60
N ILE A 186 10.52 10.51 0.25
CA ILE A 186 9.52 9.49 -0.06
C ILE A 186 8.42 10.15 -0.90
N LEU A 187 8.25 9.65 -2.12
CA LEU A 187 7.17 10.05 -3.01
C LEU A 187 6.12 8.97 -3.08
N LEU A 188 4.86 9.37 -2.98
CA LEU A 188 3.70 8.54 -3.24
C LEU A 188 3.23 8.85 -4.66
N GLU A 189 3.42 7.89 -5.57
CA GLU A 189 2.85 7.96 -6.90
C GLU A 189 1.45 7.33 -6.87
N GLN A 190 0.40 8.16 -6.97
CA GLN A 190 -0.90 7.67 -7.36
C GLN A 190 -0.88 7.46 -8.87
N LEU A 191 -1.22 6.25 -9.32
CA LEU A 191 -1.58 6.05 -10.71
C LEU A 191 -2.84 6.88 -10.97
N LEU A 192 -2.66 8.02 -11.62
CA LEU A 192 -3.78 8.72 -12.25
C LEU A 192 -4.29 7.76 -13.32
N GLU A 193 -5.46 7.18 -13.12
CA GLU A 193 -6.20 6.56 -14.22
C GLU A 193 -6.32 7.66 -15.29
N GLU A 194 -5.66 7.48 -16.43
CA GLU A 194 -6.01 8.21 -17.63
C GLU A 194 -7.49 7.92 -17.88
N SER A 195 -8.35 8.86 -17.47
CA SER A 195 -9.73 8.86 -17.90
C SER A 195 -9.63 9.03 -19.42
N THR A 196 -9.81 7.93 -20.13
CA THR A 196 -10.07 7.93 -21.56
C THR A 196 -11.21 8.89 -21.78
N ALA A 197 -10.88 10.06 -22.31
CA ALA A 197 -11.85 11.02 -22.81
C ALA A 197 -12.69 10.27 -23.84
N VAL A 198 -13.93 9.98 -23.45
CA VAL A 198 -14.94 9.53 -24.39
C VAL A 198 -15.21 10.72 -25.28
N ASP A 199 -14.69 10.66 -26.50
CA ASP A 199 -15.08 11.55 -27.59
C ASP A 199 -16.61 11.36 -27.76
N VAL A 200 -17.33 12.34 -27.25
CA VAL A 200 -18.75 12.50 -27.57
C VAL A 200 -18.81 13.02 -28.99
N ASP A 201 -18.96 12.13 -29.95
CA ASP A 201 -19.36 12.45 -31.30
C ASP A 201 -20.70 13.20 -31.24
N THR A 202 -20.63 14.48 -31.50
CA THR A 202 -21.78 15.33 -31.76
C THR A 202 -22.33 14.94 -33.12
N PRO A 203 -23.62 14.51 -33.24
CA PRO A 203 -24.23 14.36 -34.56
C PRO A 203 -24.43 15.75 -35.14
N SER A 204 -23.73 16.02 -36.23
CA SER A 204 -24.02 17.16 -37.09
C SER A 204 -25.41 17.02 -37.71
N GLU A 205 -26.28 17.96 -37.37
CA GLU A 205 -27.54 18.17 -38.08
C GLU A 205 -27.24 18.52 -39.53
N LEU A 206 -27.84 17.79 -40.42
CA LEU A 206 -27.97 18.14 -41.85
C LEU A 206 -29.35 18.69 -42.08
N GLU A 207 -29.37 19.84 -42.71
CA GLU A 207 -30.52 20.46 -43.39
C GLU A 207 -31.16 19.53 -44.41
#